data_a717f2e4d4dd37b9b1d7e7d3f2905772
#
_entry.id   a717f2e4d4dd37b9b1d7e7d3f2905772
#
_cell.length_a   1.000
_cell.length_b   1.000
_cell.length_c   1.000
_cell.angle_alpha   90.00
_cell.angle_beta   90.00
_cell.angle_gamma   90.00
#
_symmetry.space_group_name_H-M   'P 1'
#
loop_
_entity.id
_entity.type
_entity.pdbx_description
1 polymer ?
#
loop_
_entity_poly.entity_id
_entity_poly.type
_entity_poly.pdbx_seq_one_letter_code
_entity_poly.pdbx_strand_id
1 'polypeptide(L)'
;YLDMTKDRLYTLRAGNPARRSAQTAMYWMLEILVRAFAPILSFTADEIWSYLPARAHDSALFATWADLDGIAALSLDGPAQSLMDDLFALRAAALKRIEALRTDGAVGGSLEAVVRLFPATDAHRARVAEVEPELRFFFITSDVRLERVGTDLPPTTGETALDGAFHVFVEATHDPKCVRCWHHRPDV
;
A
#
# COMPACT_ATOMS: atom_id res chain seq x y z
N TYR A 1 -2.84 3.57 -4.42
CA TYR A 1 -2.24 4.24 -3.27
C TYR A 1 -3.27 4.53 -2.16
N LEU A 2 -4.40 5.16 -2.47
CA LEU A 2 -5.40 5.56 -1.46
C LEU A 2 -5.92 4.37 -0.64
N ASP A 3 -6.21 3.25 -1.27
CA ASP A 3 -6.66 2.04 -0.55
C ASP A 3 -5.57 1.48 0.38
N MET A 4 -4.30 1.49 -0.03
CA MET A 4 -3.18 1.01 0.79
C MET A 4 -2.93 1.90 2.02
N THR A 5 -3.25 3.19 1.95
CA THR A 5 -3.02 4.14 3.04
C THR A 5 -4.23 4.40 3.91
N LYS A 6 -5.39 3.91 3.51
CA LYS A 6 -6.69 4.12 4.16
C LYS A 6 -6.65 3.79 5.66
N ASP A 7 -6.16 2.61 6.02
CA ASP A 7 -6.09 2.21 7.43
C ASP A 7 -5.16 3.09 8.25
N ARG A 8 -4.03 3.54 7.67
CA ARG A 8 -3.13 4.48 8.34
C ARG A 8 -3.81 5.81 8.65
N LEU A 9 -4.68 6.29 7.76
CA LEU A 9 -5.39 7.55 7.95
C LEU A 9 -6.48 7.45 9.01
N TYR A 10 -7.22 6.34 9.04
CA TYR A 10 -8.41 6.20 9.89
C TYR A 10 -8.14 5.51 11.24
N THR A 11 -7.16 4.62 11.32
CA THR A 11 -6.93 3.82 12.53
C THR A 11 -5.76 4.29 13.39
N LEU A 12 -4.73 4.91 12.78
CA LEU A 12 -3.58 5.40 13.53
C LEU A 12 -3.86 6.76 14.19
N ARG A 13 -3.24 7.00 15.34
CA ARG A 13 -3.33 8.29 16.04
C ARG A 13 -2.68 9.41 15.23
N ALA A 14 -3.11 10.66 15.46
CA ALA A 14 -2.71 11.85 14.68
C ALA A 14 -1.19 12.06 14.57
N GLY A 15 -0.43 11.80 15.65
CA GLY A 15 1.02 11.98 15.67
C GLY A 15 1.84 10.80 15.12
N ASN A 16 1.19 9.73 14.62
CA ASN A 16 1.92 8.57 14.11
C ASN A 16 2.68 8.93 12.81
N PRO A 17 3.99 8.61 12.70
CA PRO A 17 4.80 8.95 11.53
C PRO A 17 4.25 8.38 10.22
N ALA A 18 3.76 7.14 10.21
CA ALA A 18 3.20 6.52 9.00
C ALA A 18 1.92 7.23 8.52
N ARG A 19 1.06 7.69 9.46
CA ARG A 19 -0.10 8.52 9.13
C ARG A 19 0.31 9.86 8.56
N ARG A 20 1.29 10.53 9.18
CA ARG A 20 1.80 11.83 8.72
C ARG A 20 2.43 11.73 7.34
N SER A 21 3.23 10.69 7.10
CA SER A 21 3.82 10.42 5.79
C SER A 21 2.75 10.24 4.71
N ALA A 22 1.71 9.44 4.98
CA ALA A 22 0.60 9.25 4.05
C ALA A 22 -0.14 10.58 3.76
N GLN A 23 -0.39 11.41 4.78
CA GLN A 23 -1.01 12.72 4.61
C GLN A 23 -0.14 13.67 3.77
N THR A 24 1.17 13.67 3.98
CA THR A 24 2.11 14.49 3.20
C THR A 24 2.11 14.08 1.72
N ALA A 25 2.16 12.77 1.44
CA ALA A 25 2.09 12.28 0.07
C ALA A 25 0.76 12.66 -0.61
N MET A 26 -0.37 12.54 0.10
CA MET A 26 -1.69 12.96 -0.42
C MET A 26 -1.75 14.46 -0.67
N TYR A 27 -1.17 15.28 0.20
CA TYR A 27 -1.08 16.73 0.01
C TYR A 27 -0.35 17.08 -1.30
N TRP A 28 0.82 16.49 -1.52
CA TRP A 28 1.58 16.71 -2.75
C TRP A 28 0.87 16.21 -4.01
N MET A 29 0.22 15.06 -3.95
CA MET A 29 -0.60 14.58 -5.07
C MET A 29 -1.75 15.54 -5.38
N LEU A 30 -2.41 16.08 -4.36
CA LEU A 30 -3.49 17.06 -4.53
C LEU A 30 -2.99 18.35 -5.14
N GLU A 31 -1.85 18.87 -4.68
CA GLU A 31 -1.18 20.07 -5.22
C GLU A 31 -0.90 19.94 -6.74
N ILE A 32 -0.41 18.76 -7.16
CA ILE A 32 -0.17 18.47 -8.58
C ILE A 32 -1.48 18.39 -9.36
N LEU A 33 -2.44 17.63 -8.85
CA LEU A 33 -3.71 17.40 -9.54
C LEU A 33 -4.51 18.68 -9.72
N VAL A 34 -4.58 19.53 -8.69
CA VAL A 34 -5.31 20.80 -8.75
C VAL A 34 -4.71 21.70 -9.83
N ARG A 35 -3.39 21.84 -9.90
CA ARG A 35 -2.73 22.62 -10.96
C ARG A 35 -2.97 22.05 -12.35
N ALA A 36 -2.88 20.72 -12.49
CA ALA A 36 -3.10 20.05 -13.78
C ALA A 36 -4.54 20.23 -14.31
N PHE A 37 -5.52 20.24 -13.40
CA PHE A 37 -6.93 20.37 -13.78
C PHE A 37 -7.44 21.81 -13.82
N ALA A 38 -6.76 22.77 -13.18
CA ALA A 38 -7.19 24.17 -13.12
C ALA A 38 -7.53 24.79 -14.50
N PRO A 39 -6.78 24.54 -15.59
CA PRO A 39 -7.13 25.07 -16.91
C PRO A 39 -8.44 24.54 -17.50
N ILE A 40 -8.88 23.35 -17.06
CA ILE A 40 -10.07 22.66 -17.61
C ILE A 40 -11.24 22.75 -16.63
N LEU A 41 -10.99 22.52 -15.34
CA LEU A 41 -11.98 22.48 -14.26
C LEU A 41 -11.76 23.65 -13.31
N SER A 42 -11.69 24.88 -13.83
CA SER A 42 -11.26 26.07 -13.10
C SER A 42 -11.99 26.29 -11.78
N PHE A 43 -13.32 26.20 -11.78
CA PHE A 43 -14.12 26.40 -10.57
C PHE A 43 -13.90 25.29 -9.53
N THR A 44 -13.88 24.04 -9.97
CA THR A 44 -13.64 22.88 -9.07
C THR A 44 -12.23 22.92 -8.49
N ALA A 45 -11.24 23.24 -9.33
CA ALA A 45 -9.85 23.36 -8.88
C ALA A 45 -9.69 24.49 -7.84
N ASP A 46 -10.32 25.62 -8.06
CA ASP A 46 -10.27 26.77 -7.14
C ASP A 46 -11.00 26.48 -5.83
N GLU A 47 -12.14 25.81 -5.89
CA GLU A 47 -12.84 25.33 -4.70
C GLU A 47 -11.96 24.38 -3.88
N ILE A 48 -11.36 23.35 -4.51
CA ILE A 48 -10.43 22.44 -3.84
C ILE A 48 -9.24 23.20 -3.25
N TRP A 49 -8.68 24.15 -4.01
CA TRP A 49 -7.58 25.00 -3.57
C TRP A 49 -7.91 25.72 -2.26
N SER A 50 -9.16 26.17 -2.11
CA SER A 50 -9.59 26.89 -0.90
C SER A 50 -9.48 26.05 0.39
N TYR A 51 -9.46 24.71 0.29
CA TYR A 51 -9.32 23.80 1.42
C TYR A 51 -7.87 23.39 1.71
N LEU A 52 -6.90 23.74 0.86
CA LEU A 52 -5.49 23.44 1.12
C LEU A 52 -4.96 24.24 2.31
N PRO A 53 -4.26 23.58 3.27
CA PRO A 53 -3.85 24.21 4.54
C PRO A 53 -2.73 25.24 4.39
N ALA A 54 -1.91 25.17 3.33
CA ALA A 54 -0.73 26.02 3.15
C ALA A 54 -0.65 26.53 1.70
N ARG A 55 -1.60 27.39 1.33
CA ARG A 55 -1.68 27.95 -0.02
C ARG A 55 -0.65 29.06 -0.22
N ALA A 56 0.11 29.00 -1.30
CA ALA A 56 1.01 30.06 -1.73
C ALA A 56 0.27 31.24 -2.40
N HIS A 57 -0.93 30.97 -2.95
CA HIS A 57 -1.74 31.95 -3.70
C HIS A 57 -3.21 31.86 -3.28
N ASP A 58 -3.96 32.92 -3.51
CA ASP A 58 -5.40 33.01 -3.18
C ASP A 58 -6.26 32.10 -4.08
N SER A 59 -5.79 31.82 -5.30
CA SER A 59 -6.49 30.96 -6.26
C SER A 59 -5.54 29.97 -6.91
N ALA A 60 -6.07 28.81 -7.26
CA ALA A 60 -5.36 27.78 -8.04
C ALA A 60 -4.87 28.28 -9.40
N LEU A 61 -5.56 29.26 -9.97
CA LEU A 61 -5.23 29.83 -11.29
C LEU A 61 -3.95 30.66 -11.28
N PHE A 62 -3.46 31.08 -10.11
CA PHE A 62 -2.20 31.82 -9.95
C PHE A 62 -1.04 30.91 -9.56
N ALA A 63 -1.33 29.65 -9.19
CA ALA A 63 -0.32 28.68 -8.80
C ALA A 63 0.48 28.20 -10.03
N THR A 64 1.78 28.11 -9.88
CA THR A 64 2.71 27.69 -10.94
C THR A 64 3.35 26.32 -10.64
N TRP A 65 3.97 25.73 -11.65
CA TRP A 65 4.74 24.49 -11.45
C TRP A 65 6.04 24.74 -10.68
N ALA A 66 6.59 25.96 -10.74
CA ALA A 66 7.77 26.34 -9.98
C ALA A 66 7.55 26.28 -8.45
N ASP A 67 6.29 26.45 -7.99
CA ASP A 67 5.93 26.31 -6.58
C ASP A 67 6.13 24.87 -6.06
N LEU A 68 6.34 23.90 -6.95
CA LEU A 68 6.50 22.49 -6.68
C LEU A 68 7.95 21.97 -6.81
N ASP A 69 8.94 22.86 -6.94
CA ASP A 69 10.36 22.49 -7.14
C ASP A 69 10.90 21.54 -6.08
N GLY A 70 10.38 21.61 -4.85
CA GLY A 70 10.72 20.68 -3.76
C GLY A 70 10.26 19.23 -3.97
N ILE A 71 9.30 18.97 -4.88
CA ILE A 71 8.78 17.62 -5.13
C ILE A 71 9.80 16.74 -5.86
N ALA A 72 10.60 17.32 -6.75
CA ALA A 72 11.64 16.57 -7.46
C ALA A 72 12.67 15.94 -6.51
N ALA A 73 12.86 16.52 -5.33
CA ALA A 73 13.72 15.98 -4.28
C ALA A 73 13.10 14.80 -3.51
N LEU A 74 11.82 14.50 -3.73
CA LEU A 74 11.10 13.39 -3.08
C LEU A 74 11.16 12.09 -3.88
N SER A 75 12.00 11.99 -4.91
CA SER A 75 12.18 10.74 -5.66
C SER A 75 12.78 9.65 -4.76
N LEU A 76 12.32 8.42 -4.95
CA LEU A 76 12.95 7.26 -4.32
C LEU A 76 14.37 7.07 -4.91
N ASP A 77 15.33 6.70 -4.07
CA ASP A 77 16.62 6.21 -4.55
C ASP A 77 16.45 4.86 -5.28
N GLY A 78 17.50 4.44 -6.01
CA GLY A 78 17.45 3.20 -6.78
C GLY A 78 17.11 1.96 -5.94
N PRO A 79 17.68 1.75 -4.75
CA PRO A 79 17.33 0.63 -3.86
C PRO A 79 15.85 0.67 -3.40
N ALA A 80 15.34 1.82 -2.99
CA ALA A 80 13.96 1.95 -2.55
C ALA A 80 12.97 1.77 -3.71
N GLN A 81 13.28 2.29 -4.90
CA GLN A 81 12.47 2.06 -6.10
C GLN A 81 12.44 0.56 -6.45
N SER A 82 13.59 -0.10 -6.46
CA SER A 82 13.66 -1.53 -6.74
C SER A 82 12.90 -2.38 -5.72
N LEU A 83 12.93 -2.03 -4.43
CA LEU A 83 12.11 -2.68 -3.41
C LEU A 83 10.61 -2.49 -3.69
N MET A 84 10.19 -1.29 -4.06
CA MET A 84 8.78 -1.03 -4.42
C MET A 84 8.33 -1.87 -5.60
N ASP A 85 9.16 -2.00 -6.63
CA ASP A 85 8.85 -2.83 -7.81
C ASP A 85 8.69 -4.31 -7.43
N ASP A 86 9.58 -4.82 -6.55
CA ASP A 86 9.45 -6.18 -6.01
C ASP A 86 8.16 -6.37 -5.19
N LEU A 87 7.83 -5.41 -4.34
CA LEU A 87 6.59 -5.46 -3.54
C LEU A 87 5.33 -5.43 -4.41
N PHE A 88 5.33 -4.67 -5.51
CA PHE A 88 4.23 -4.70 -6.47
C PHE A 88 4.12 -6.05 -7.19
N ALA A 89 5.23 -6.67 -7.56
CA ALA A 89 5.23 -8.01 -8.15
C ALA A 89 4.70 -9.08 -7.18
N LEU A 90 5.15 -9.05 -5.92
CA LEU A 90 4.64 -9.93 -4.86
C LEU A 90 3.13 -9.72 -4.62
N ARG A 91 2.70 -8.46 -4.59
CA ARG A 91 1.28 -8.12 -4.44
C ARG A 91 0.44 -8.63 -5.61
N ALA A 92 0.93 -8.52 -6.84
CA ALA A 92 0.22 -9.03 -8.03
C ALA A 92 0.02 -10.54 -7.94
N ALA A 93 1.03 -11.30 -7.51
CA ALA A 93 0.93 -12.74 -7.30
C ALA A 93 -0.10 -13.09 -6.19
N ALA A 94 -0.09 -12.34 -5.08
CA ALA A 94 -1.06 -12.52 -4.01
C ALA A 94 -2.50 -12.22 -4.47
N LEU A 95 -2.71 -11.13 -5.19
CA LEU A 95 -4.04 -10.76 -5.71
C LEU A 95 -4.61 -11.84 -6.65
N LYS A 96 -3.78 -12.43 -7.50
CA LYS A 96 -4.20 -13.55 -8.35
C LYS A 96 -4.70 -14.74 -7.53
N ARG A 97 -4.05 -15.05 -6.41
CA ARG A 97 -4.49 -16.12 -5.50
C ARG A 97 -5.74 -15.74 -4.72
N ILE A 98 -5.86 -14.49 -4.26
CA ILE A 98 -7.06 -13.99 -3.58
C ILE A 98 -8.29 -14.10 -4.50
N GLU A 99 -8.15 -13.71 -5.77
CA GLU A 99 -9.27 -13.83 -6.74
C GLU A 99 -9.66 -15.30 -7.02
N ALA A 100 -8.69 -16.22 -7.04
CA ALA A 100 -9.00 -17.65 -7.15
C ALA A 100 -9.81 -18.13 -5.93
N LEU A 101 -9.37 -17.81 -4.70
CA LEU A 101 -10.09 -18.16 -3.47
C LEU A 101 -11.47 -17.49 -3.38
N ARG A 102 -11.61 -16.30 -3.92
CA ARG A 102 -12.89 -15.60 -4.00
C ARG A 102 -13.85 -16.28 -4.98
N THR A 103 -13.35 -16.72 -6.12
CA THR A 103 -14.13 -17.47 -7.10
C THR A 103 -14.61 -18.80 -6.54
N ASP A 104 -13.77 -19.47 -5.75
CA ASP A 104 -14.09 -20.73 -5.07
C ASP A 104 -15.00 -20.52 -3.84
N GLY A 105 -15.32 -19.27 -3.48
CA GLY A 105 -16.15 -18.94 -2.32
C GLY A 105 -15.46 -19.11 -0.96
N ALA A 106 -14.14 -19.31 -0.94
CA ALA A 106 -13.36 -19.48 0.30
C ALA A 106 -13.14 -18.18 1.06
N VAL A 107 -13.14 -17.03 0.36
CA VAL A 107 -13.06 -15.69 0.95
C VAL A 107 -14.06 -14.75 0.26
N GLY A 108 -14.67 -13.84 1.02
CA GLY A 108 -15.55 -12.80 0.49
C GLY A 108 -14.79 -11.53 0.08
N GLY A 109 -13.63 -11.29 0.69
CA GLY A 109 -12.78 -10.13 0.41
C GLY A 109 -11.33 -10.31 0.84
N SER A 110 -10.46 -9.40 0.41
CA SER A 110 -9.02 -9.49 0.69
C SER A 110 -8.69 -9.43 2.20
N LEU A 111 -9.52 -8.76 3.01
CA LEU A 111 -9.34 -8.71 4.46
C LEU A 111 -9.70 -10.03 5.18
N GLU A 112 -10.24 -11.02 4.47
CA GLU A 112 -10.44 -12.38 4.99
C GLU A 112 -9.27 -13.31 4.61
N ALA A 113 -8.20 -12.75 4.03
CA ALA A 113 -7.04 -13.49 3.57
C ALA A 113 -5.78 -13.18 4.38
N VAL A 114 -4.95 -14.22 4.54
CA VAL A 114 -3.58 -14.14 5.02
C VAL A 114 -2.65 -14.52 3.88
N VAL A 115 -1.65 -13.70 3.63
CA VAL A 115 -0.61 -13.96 2.62
C VAL A 115 0.62 -14.56 3.32
N ARG A 116 1.20 -15.60 2.75
CA ARG A 116 2.45 -16.19 3.21
C ARG A 116 3.49 -16.09 2.11
N LEU A 117 4.61 -15.44 2.41
CA LEU A 117 5.73 -15.22 1.51
C LEU A 117 6.88 -16.17 1.88
N PHE A 118 7.24 -17.07 0.99
CA PHE A 118 8.32 -18.04 1.18
C PHE A 118 9.52 -17.61 0.33
N PRO A 119 10.56 -17.01 0.95
CA PRO A 119 11.76 -16.58 0.24
C PRO A 119 12.65 -17.78 -0.11
N ALA A 120 13.24 -17.78 -1.31
CA ALA A 120 14.15 -18.82 -1.74
C ALA A 120 15.52 -18.77 -1.03
N THR A 121 15.94 -17.57 -0.58
CA THR A 121 17.23 -17.36 0.10
C THR A 121 17.11 -16.34 1.23
N ASP A 122 18.08 -16.35 2.17
CA ASP A 122 18.16 -15.34 3.23
C ASP A 122 18.33 -13.91 2.70
N ALA A 123 18.99 -13.74 1.56
CA ALA A 123 19.11 -12.45 0.90
C ALA A 123 17.74 -11.93 0.43
N HIS A 124 16.92 -12.79 -0.17
CA HIS A 124 15.54 -12.42 -0.57
C HIS A 124 14.69 -12.10 0.66
N ARG A 125 14.82 -12.89 1.73
CA ARG A 125 14.12 -12.64 3.00
C ARG A 125 14.51 -11.28 3.59
N ALA A 126 15.81 -11.00 3.71
CA ALA A 126 16.32 -9.76 4.29
C ALA A 126 15.84 -8.51 3.55
N ARG A 127 15.70 -8.59 2.22
CA ARG A 127 15.23 -7.49 1.36
C ARG A 127 13.82 -7.00 1.72
N VAL A 128 12.96 -7.88 2.21
CA VAL A 128 11.55 -7.57 2.53
C VAL A 128 11.32 -7.43 4.04
N ALA A 129 12.24 -7.96 4.87
CA ALA A 129 12.07 -8.07 6.31
C ALA A 129 11.89 -6.71 7.03
N GLU A 130 12.58 -5.66 6.57
CA GLU A 130 12.47 -4.33 7.19
C GLU A 130 11.07 -3.72 7.05
N VAL A 131 10.35 -4.09 5.99
CA VAL A 131 9.01 -3.59 5.71
C VAL A 131 7.91 -4.59 6.09
N GLU A 132 8.25 -5.73 6.67
CA GLU A 132 7.30 -6.79 7.05
C GLU A 132 6.10 -6.24 7.87
N PRO A 133 6.25 -5.36 8.88
CA PRO A 133 5.13 -4.83 9.65
C PRO A 133 4.12 -4.02 8.82
N GLU A 134 4.55 -3.51 7.66
CA GLU A 134 3.75 -2.67 6.78
C GLU A 134 3.09 -3.46 5.64
N LEU A 135 3.53 -4.71 5.40
CA LEU A 135 3.08 -5.50 4.25
C LEU A 135 1.57 -5.72 4.23
N ARG A 136 0.93 -5.96 5.39
CA ARG A 136 -0.52 -6.16 5.45
C ARG A 136 -1.31 -4.96 4.90
N PHE A 137 -0.82 -3.73 5.11
CA PHE A 137 -1.45 -2.53 4.57
C PHE A 137 -1.18 -2.40 3.07
N PHE A 138 0.03 -2.75 2.64
CA PHE A 138 0.40 -2.72 1.23
C PHE A 138 -0.38 -3.76 0.41
N PHE A 139 -0.58 -4.97 0.95
CA PHE A 139 -1.35 -6.04 0.31
C PHE A 139 -2.86 -5.87 0.49
N ILE A 140 -3.30 -5.07 1.47
CA ILE A 140 -4.71 -4.90 1.86
C ILE A 140 -5.31 -6.25 2.30
N THR A 141 -4.60 -6.94 3.19
CA THR A 141 -4.99 -8.24 3.75
C THR A 141 -4.95 -8.18 5.28
N SER A 142 -5.53 -9.15 5.96
CA SER A 142 -5.51 -9.16 7.42
C SER A 142 -4.13 -9.39 8.00
N ASP A 143 -3.31 -10.21 7.33
CA ASP A 143 -1.94 -10.47 7.74
C ASP A 143 -1.06 -10.81 6.53
N VAL A 144 0.24 -10.56 6.65
CA VAL A 144 1.28 -11.03 5.72
C VAL A 144 2.42 -11.60 6.55
N ARG A 145 2.75 -12.87 6.32
CA ARG A 145 3.79 -13.60 7.04
C ARG A 145 4.98 -13.85 6.13
N LEU A 146 6.13 -13.35 6.52
CA LEU A 146 7.39 -13.60 5.85
C LEU A 146 8.07 -14.83 6.48
N GLU A 147 7.95 -15.96 5.82
CA GLU A 147 8.44 -17.26 6.31
C GLU A 147 9.98 -17.32 6.37
N ARG A 148 10.50 -18.29 7.09
CA ARG A 148 11.93 -18.59 7.12
C ARG A 148 12.33 -19.36 5.88
N VAL A 149 13.55 -19.17 5.43
CA VAL A 149 14.13 -19.99 4.36
C VAL A 149 14.12 -21.47 4.78
N GLY A 150 13.72 -22.36 3.86
CA GLY A 150 13.62 -23.80 4.13
C GLY A 150 12.35 -24.23 4.84
N THR A 151 11.40 -23.33 5.11
CA THR A 151 10.05 -23.71 5.56
C THR A 151 9.34 -24.48 4.46
N ASP A 152 8.72 -25.62 4.81
CA ASP A 152 7.96 -26.43 3.86
C ASP A 152 6.81 -25.64 3.24
N LEU A 153 6.66 -25.78 1.92
CA LEU A 153 5.58 -25.14 1.21
C LEU A 153 4.24 -25.80 1.55
N PRO A 154 3.16 -25.01 1.67
CA PRO A 154 1.83 -25.57 1.87
C PRO A 154 1.45 -26.52 0.70
N PRO A 155 0.61 -27.56 0.94
CA PRO A 155 0.14 -28.44 -0.12
C PRO A 155 -0.89 -27.80 -1.06
N THR A 156 -1.20 -26.54 -0.85
CA THR A 156 -2.12 -25.72 -1.66
C THR A 156 -1.42 -25.11 -2.86
N THR A 157 -2.20 -24.61 -3.81
CA THR A 157 -1.63 -23.91 -4.98
C THR A 157 -1.07 -22.54 -4.58
N GLY A 158 0.19 -22.31 -4.89
CA GLY A 158 0.87 -21.01 -4.76
C GLY A 158 1.15 -20.36 -6.11
N GLU A 159 1.65 -19.14 -6.07
CA GLU A 159 2.21 -18.42 -7.23
C GLU A 159 3.72 -18.22 -7.01
N THR A 160 4.47 -18.18 -8.10
CA THR A 160 5.89 -17.83 -8.06
C THR A 160 6.07 -16.39 -8.51
N ALA A 161 6.86 -15.62 -7.79
CA ALA A 161 7.14 -14.23 -8.11
C ALA A 161 8.66 -13.97 -8.15
N LEU A 162 9.04 -12.90 -8.85
CA LEU A 162 10.44 -12.42 -8.95
C LEU A 162 11.40 -13.54 -9.42
N ASP A 163 11.04 -14.18 -10.53
CA ASP A 163 11.84 -15.25 -11.16
C ASP A 163 12.25 -16.39 -10.20
N GLY A 164 11.34 -16.74 -9.29
CA GLY A 164 11.56 -17.81 -8.32
C GLY A 164 12.16 -17.35 -6.98
N ALA A 165 12.38 -16.05 -6.78
CA ALA A 165 12.86 -15.51 -5.51
C ALA A 165 11.86 -15.70 -4.36
N PHE A 166 10.57 -15.76 -4.68
CA PHE A 166 9.49 -16.00 -3.71
C PHE A 166 8.42 -16.96 -4.23
N HIS A 167 7.92 -17.79 -3.34
CA HIS A 167 6.62 -18.44 -3.52
C HIS A 167 5.59 -17.74 -2.64
N VAL A 168 4.43 -17.43 -3.23
CA VAL A 168 3.35 -16.67 -2.60
C VAL A 168 2.14 -17.58 -2.44
N PHE A 169 1.72 -17.81 -1.20
CA PHE A 169 0.52 -18.56 -0.85
C PHE A 169 -0.49 -17.64 -0.18
N VAL A 170 -1.76 -17.96 -0.34
CA VAL A 170 -2.86 -17.24 0.29
C VAL A 170 -3.82 -18.24 0.89
N GLU A 171 -4.22 -18.01 2.12
CA GLU A 171 -5.18 -18.81 2.87
C GLU A 171 -6.28 -17.91 3.47
N ALA A 172 -7.47 -18.47 3.67
CA ALA A 172 -8.54 -17.78 4.39
C ALA A 172 -8.19 -17.72 5.89
N THR A 173 -8.48 -16.59 6.55
CA THR A 173 -8.39 -16.50 8.00
C THR A 173 -9.74 -16.80 8.64
N HIS A 174 -9.69 -17.43 9.81
CA HIS A 174 -10.85 -17.71 10.67
C HIS A 174 -10.85 -16.86 11.95
N ASP A 175 -9.89 -15.93 12.08
CA ASP A 175 -9.79 -15.03 13.21
C ASP A 175 -11.02 -14.09 13.27
N PRO A 176 -11.39 -13.58 14.45
CA PRO A 176 -12.48 -12.64 14.60
C PRO A 176 -12.18 -11.32 13.87
N LYS A 177 -13.24 -10.71 13.33
CA LYS A 177 -13.16 -9.43 12.60
C LYS A 177 -13.17 -8.25 13.56
N CYS A 178 -12.16 -7.39 13.46
CA CYS A 178 -12.13 -6.14 14.19
C CYS A 178 -13.23 -5.18 13.71
N VAL A 179 -14.07 -4.70 14.61
CA VAL A 179 -15.16 -3.76 14.30
C VAL A 179 -14.67 -2.39 13.83
N ARG A 180 -13.41 -2.03 14.14
CA ARG A 180 -12.83 -0.73 13.78
C ARG A 180 -12.13 -0.73 12.45
N CYS A 181 -11.20 -1.68 12.21
CA CYS A 181 -10.37 -1.70 11.01
C CYS A 181 -10.74 -2.82 10.02
N TRP A 182 -11.66 -3.70 10.42
CA TRP A 182 -12.18 -4.84 9.63
C TRP A 182 -11.16 -5.93 9.33
N HIS A 183 -9.91 -5.81 9.79
CA HIS A 183 -8.96 -6.89 9.71
C HIS A 183 -9.38 -8.04 10.63
N HIS A 184 -9.09 -9.25 10.22
CA HIS A 184 -9.27 -10.44 11.03
C HIS A 184 -8.00 -10.68 11.85
N ARG A 185 -8.12 -10.76 13.17
CA ARG A 185 -6.98 -10.82 14.08
C ARG A 185 -7.28 -11.65 15.32
N PRO A 186 -6.28 -12.39 15.85
CA PRO A 186 -6.48 -13.21 17.04
C PRO A 186 -6.61 -12.41 18.35
N ASP A 187 -6.25 -11.12 18.35
CA ASP A 187 -6.24 -10.22 19.50
C ASP A 187 -7.47 -9.30 19.59
N VAL A 188 -8.55 -9.64 18.90
CA VAL A 188 -9.82 -8.88 18.85
C VAL A 188 -10.90 -9.52 19.72
#